data_6ccfd30680c104dacce196695ef04928
#
_entry.id   6ccfd30680c104dacce196695ef04928
#
_cell.length_a   1.000
_cell.length_b   1.000
_cell.length_c   1.000
_cell.angle_alpha   90.00
_cell.angle_beta   90.00
_cell.angle_gamma   90.00
#
_symmetry.space_group_name_H-M   'P 1'
#
loop_
_entity.id
_entity.type
_entity.pdbx_description
1 polymer ?
#
loop_
_entity_poly.entity_id
_entity_poly.type
_entity_poly.pdbx_seq_one_letter_code
_entity_poly.pdbx_strand_id
1 'polypeptide(L)'
;MTTERPADLMEKIISLAKRRGFVYPSSEIYGGFAAVYDFGPYGVELAKNIRDAWWKAMVYDHDNIVGLDSAIFMHPKVWEASGHVGGFSDPLAECKECHARVRVDHLLEAVGVFADEKMSETEINALFSEHKDKVKCPKCGKSNFTEAKNFNLLVQSNLGNFTGDWTLGPTYLRGETCQGIYVNFKNVLDSSRVKVPFGIAQIGKAFRNEITARQFIFRKREFEQMEMQYFVHPSEAATTYEEWREKRFNYYVETLGLRKENLRWHEHENLVFYAKAAWDIEYNFPFGFKELEGIHNRSDYDLTQHSKFSDTDLSYLDPKTNEKYIPWIVETSVGLDRTFLAVLTDAYTEEKVGEEDTRIVLKFPKKLAPVQVAVFPLLKNKPELVEKAREVYNTLRQDFRVEFDDNGNVGKRYRRQDEIGTPYCVTIDFDTLGENPGLEGTVTVRDRDSMQQERVKIEELGTYLKA
;
A
#
# COMPACT_ATOMS: atom_id res chain seq x y z
N MET A 1 -9.30 -18.80 -16.06
CA MET A 1 -9.67 -17.79 -17.07
C MET A 1 -9.20 -16.46 -16.51
N THR A 2 -8.14 -15.88 -17.05
CA THR A 2 -7.70 -14.54 -16.67
C THR A 2 -8.76 -13.57 -17.14
N THR A 3 -9.48 -12.93 -16.24
CA THR A 3 -10.44 -11.88 -16.55
C THR A 3 -9.66 -10.67 -17.06
N GLU A 4 -9.65 -10.45 -18.37
CA GLU A 4 -9.14 -9.19 -18.92
C GLU A 4 -9.91 -8.04 -18.28
N ARG A 5 -9.19 -7.06 -17.76
CA ARG A 5 -9.76 -5.85 -17.20
C ARG A 5 -10.16 -4.89 -18.33
N PRO A 6 -11.29 -4.14 -18.17
CA PRO A 6 -11.64 -3.10 -19.14
C PRO A 6 -10.49 -2.10 -19.32
N ALA A 7 -10.19 -1.73 -20.57
CA ALA A 7 -9.08 -0.83 -20.88
C ALA A 7 -9.21 0.56 -20.23
N ASP A 8 -10.44 1.01 -19.95
CA ASP A 8 -10.77 2.30 -19.32
C ASP A 8 -10.88 2.23 -17.78
N LEU A 9 -10.69 1.05 -17.17
CA LEU A 9 -10.89 0.85 -15.72
C LEU A 9 -9.99 1.78 -14.88
N MET A 10 -8.73 1.97 -15.30
CA MET A 10 -7.80 2.83 -14.55
C MET A 10 -8.27 4.29 -14.54
N GLU A 11 -8.76 4.79 -15.67
CA GLU A 11 -9.29 6.15 -15.78
C GLU A 11 -10.53 6.33 -14.91
N LYS A 12 -11.42 5.34 -14.89
CA LYS A 12 -12.63 5.32 -14.05
C LYS A 12 -12.28 5.34 -12.56
N ILE A 13 -11.29 4.54 -12.15
CA ILE A 13 -10.81 4.51 -10.75
C ILE A 13 -10.20 5.85 -10.37
N ILE A 14 -9.34 6.43 -11.18
CA ILE A 14 -8.72 7.74 -10.94
C ILE A 14 -9.79 8.83 -10.80
N SER A 15 -10.74 8.85 -11.74
CA SER A 15 -11.87 9.81 -11.73
C SER A 15 -12.71 9.67 -10.45
N LEU A 16 -13.07 8.45 -10.08
CA LEU A 16 -13.82 8.18 -8.84
C LEU A 16 -13.03 8.59 -7.61
N ALA A 17 -11.76 8.20 -7.54
CA ALA A 17 -10.88 8.49 -6.40
C ALA A 17 -10.76 10.00 -6.16
N LYS A 18 -10.57 10.79 -7.22
CA LYS A 18 -10.51 12.25 -7.14
C LYS A 18 -11.87 12.84 -6.74
N ARG A 19 -12.94 12.46 -7.45
CA ARG A 19 -14.29 13.01 -7.23
C ARG A 19 -14.84 12.72 -5.84
N ARG A 20 -14.50 11.56 -5.26
CA ARG A 20 -14.97 11.13 -3.95
C ARG A 20 -13.97 11.39 -2.82
N GLY A 21 -12.84 12.00 -3.08
CA GLY A 21 -11.92 12.40 -2.02
C GLY A 21 -11.13 11.23 -1.44
N PHE A 22 -10.75 10.27 -2.28
CA PHE A 22 -9.81 9.23 -1.90
C PHE A 22 -8.36 9.66 -2.12
N VAL A 23 -8.06 10.16 -3.32
CA VAL A 23 -6.68 10.53 -3.69
C VAL A 23 -6.69 11.78 -4.55
N TYR A 24 -5.78 12.71 -4.24
CA TYR A 24 -5.54 13.94 -5.00
C TYR A 24 -4.10 13.99 -5.49
N PRO A 25 -3.81 14.60 -6.66
CA PRO A 25 -2.46 15.02 -6.98
C PRO A 25 -1.95 16.01 -5.92
N SER A 26 -0.76 15.78 -5.38
CA SER A 26 -0.21 16.69 -4.38
C SER A 26 0.08 18.07 -4.99
N SER A 27 -0.18 19.12 -4.24
CA SER A 27 0.08 20.51 -4.63
C SER A 27 -0.59 20.91 -5.96
N GLU A 28 -1.78 20.40 -6.24
CA GLU A 28 -2.49 20.60 -7.52
C GLU A 28 -2.68 22.08 -7.87
N ILE A 29 -2.88 22.96 -6.87
CA ILE A 29 -3.01 24.42 -7.07
C ILE A 29 -1.78 25.08 -7.71
N TYR A 30 -0.61 24.41 -7.65
CA TYR A 30 0.63 24.85 -8.29
C TYR A 30 0.98 24.03 -9.54
N GLY A 31 0.01 23.29 -10.09
CA GLY A 31 0.21 22.40 -11.24
C GLY A 31 0.57 20.96 -10.88
N GLY A 32 0.58 20.63 -9.60
CA GLY A 32 0.90 19.29 -9.10
C GLY A 32 2.40 19.00 -9.04
N PHE A 33 2.74 17.90 -8.35
CA PHE A 33 4.10 17.38 -8.29
C PHE A 33 4.10 15.91 -8.76
N ALA A 34 4.89 15.62 -9.79
CA ALA A 34 4.85 14.31 -10.43
C ALA A 34 5.16 13.16 -9.46
N ALA A 35 4.30 12.14 -9.45
CA ALA A 35 4.40 10.96 -8.58
C ALA A 35 4.32 11.23 -7.08
N VAL A 36 3.69 12.32 -6.69
CA VAL A 36 3.35 12.62 -5.32
C VAL A 36 1.84 12.83 -5.22
N TYR A 37 1.21 12.18 -4.26
CA TYR A 37 -0.23 12.18 -4.08
C TYR A 37 -0.59 12.32 -2.60
N ASP A 38 -1.72 12.98 -2.36
CA ASP A 38 -2.31 13.15 -1.04
C ASP A 38 -3.52 12.23 -0.89
N PHE A 39 -3.68 11.59 0.27
CA PHE A 39 -4.93 10.93 0.61
C PHE A 39 -5.95 11.97 1.07
N GLY A 40 -7.12 11.98 0.42
CA GLY A 40 -8.26 12.80 0.83
C GLY A 40 -9.01 12.22 2.03
N PRO A 41 -10.14 12.82 2.43
CA PRO A 41 -10.87 12.43 3.65
C PRO A 41 -11.25 10.95 3.71
N TYR A 42 -11.71 10.36 2.61
CA TYR A 42 -12.04 8.92 2.57
C TYR A 42 -10.80 8.06 2.31
N GLY A 43 -9.81 8.61 1.62
CA GLY A 43 -8.54 7.92 1.36
C GLY A 43 -7.75 7.68 2.65
N VAL A 44 -7.67 8.66 3.54
CA VAL A 44 -6.94 8.51 4.80
C VAL A 44 -7.59 7.47 5.71
N GLU A 45 -8.94 7.38 5.73
CA GLU A 45 -9.64 6.37 6.51
C GLU A 45 -9.46 4.95 5.93
N LEU A 46 -9.54 4.79 4.61
CA LEU A 46 -9.24 3.51 3.96
C LEU A 46 -7.79 3.08 4.21
N ALA A 47 -6.84 3.99 4.04
CA ALA A 47 -5.43 3.73 4.31
C ALA A 47 -5.18 3.34 5.77
N LYS A 48 -5.85 4.02 6.72
CA LYS A 48 -5.79 3.67 8.14
C LYS A 48 -6.34 2.26 8.40
N ASN A 49 -7.50 1.92 7.83
CA ASN A 49 -8.09 0.60 7.99
C ASN A 49 -7.20 -0.53 7.43
N ILE A 50 -6.51 -0.28 6.31
CA ILE A 50 -5.53 -1.22 5.73
C ILE A 50 -4.34 -1.40 6.68
N ARG A 51 -3.79 -0.31 7.24
CA ARG A 51 -2.70 -0.38 8.23
C ARG A 51 -3.11 -1.15 9.47
N ASP A 52 -4.29 -0.85 10.01
CA ASP A 52 -4.81 -1.51 11.22
C ASP A 52 -5.02 -3.02 10.98
N ALA A 53 -5.55 -3.40 9.80
CA ALA A 53 -5.71 -4.80 9.41
C ALA A 53 -4.37 -5.51 9.25
N TRP A 54 -3.37 -4.85 8.63
CA TRP A 54 -2.03 -5.40 8.49
C TRP A 54 -1.33 -5.53 9.85
N TRP A 55 -1.41 -4.49 10.67
CA TRP A 55 -0.78 -4.48 12.00
C TRP A 55 -1.37 -5.56 12.91
N LYS A 56 -2.70 -5.71 12.86
CA LYS A 56 -3.35 -6.78 13.60
C LYS A 56 -2.84 -8.15 13.15
N ALA A 57 -2.88 -8.43 11.84
CA ALA A 57 -2.47 -9.70 11.28
C ALA A 57 -0.98 -10.00 11.49
N MET A 58 -0.13 -8.96 11.56
CA MET A 58 1.30 -9.12 11.64
C MET A 58 1.84 -9.08 13.08
N VAL A 59 1.27 -8.23 13.94
CA VAL A 59 1.80 -8.03 15.31
C VAL A 59 0.87 -8.62 16.37
N TYR A 60 -0.43 -8.31 16.33
CA TYR A 60 -1.32 -8.71 17.42
C TYR A 60 -1.75 -10.17 17.37
N ASP A 61 -1.77 -10.79 16.20
CA ASP A 61 -2.12 -12.19 16.02
C ASP A 61 -0.91 -13.15 16.22
N HIS A 62 0.27 -12.59 16.61
CA HIS A 62 1.50 -13.33 16.91
C HIS A 62 2.08 -12.92 18.27
N ASP A 63 2.56 -13.89 19.03
CA ASP A 63 3.17 -13.68 20.36
C ASP A 63 4.67 -13.36 20.31
N ASN A 64 5.27 -13.54 19.15
CA ASN A 64 6.70 -13.37 18.90
C ASN A 64 7.02 -12.34 17.80
N ILE A 65 6.11 -11.42 17.50
CA ILE A 65 6.36 -10.28 16.61
C ILE A 65 6.10 -8.99 17.37
N VAL A 66 7.08 -8.09 17.32
CA VAL A 66 7.02 -6.79 17.99
C VAL A 66 7.07 -5.65 17.00
N GLY A 67 6.54 -4.50 17.37
CA GLY A 67 6.55 -3.31 16.52
C GLY A 67 7.78 -2.45 16.73
N LEU A 68 8.19 -1.75 15.67
CA LEU A 68 9.21 -0.71 15.68
C LEU A 68 8.76 0.47 14.83
N ASP A 69 9.14 1.68 15.22
CA ASP A 69 9.05 2.88 14.36
C ASP A 69 10.43 3.56 14.37
N SER A 70 11.25 3.21 13.38
CA SER A 70 12.58 3.79 13.22
C SER A 70 12.54 5.14 12.52
N ALA A 71 13.52 6.00 12.82
CA ALA A 71 13.64 7.32 12.21
C ALA A 71 13.81 7.24 10.67
N ILE A 72 13.25 8.23 9.96
CA ILE A 72 13.46 8.40 8.50
C ILE A 72 14.92 8.77 8.21
N PHE A 73 15.50 9.69 9.00
CA PHE A 73 16.89 10.03 8.92
C PHE A 73 17.72 9.04 9.71
N MET A 74 18.62 8.37 9.02
CA MET A 74 19.57 7.44 9.62
C MET A 74 20.99 7.87 9.27
N HIS A 75 21.98 7.38 10.04
CA HIS A 75 23.38 7.65 9.76
C HIS A 75 23.73 7.21 8.33
N PRO A 76 24.45 8.03 7.52
CA PRO A 76 24.77 7.70 6.11
C PRO A 76 25.40 6.33 5.91
N LYS A 77 26.21 5.86 6.85
CA LYS A 77 26.81 4.51 6.83
C LYS A 77 25.81 3.37 6.75
N VAL A 78 24.55 3.59 7.18
CA VAL A 78 23.49 2.57 7.04
C VAL A 78 23.26 2.28 5.56
N TRP A 79 23.23 3.30 4.73
CA TRP A 79 23.01 3.20 3.29
C TRP A 79 24.26 2.75 2.52
N GLU A 80 25.44 2.98 3.07
CA GLU A 80 26.69 2.41 2.55
C GLU A 80 26.74 0.90 2.86
N ALA A 81 26.47 0.50 4.11
CA ALA A 81 26.46 -0.89 4.55
C ALA A 81 25.47 -1.75 3.78
N SER A 82 24.27 -1.24 3.54
CA SER A 82 23.21 -1.92 2.78
C SER A 82 23.44 -1.93 1.25
N GLY A 83 24.45 -1.18 0.76
CA GLY A 83 24.77 -1.09 -0.65
C GLY A 83 23.95 -0.07 -1.46
N HIS A 84 23.00 0.64 -0.82
CA HIS A 84 22.12 1.60 -1.52
C HIS A 84 22.87 2.80 -2.11
N VAL A 85 23.95 3.25 -1.49
CA VAL A 85 24.73 4.37 -2.03
C VAL A 85 25.39 4.02 -3.36
N GLY A 86 25.88 2.76 -3.50
CA GLY A 86 26.60 2.32 -4.67
C GLY A 86 25.77 1.64 -5.76
N GLY A 87 24.68 0.93 -5.38
CA GLY A 87 23.97 0.02 -6.28
C GLY A 87 22.46 0.30 -6.46
N PHE A 88 21.89 1.21 -5.69
CA PHE A 88 20.44 1.50 -5.80
C PHE A 88 20.19 2.57 -6.88
N SER A 89 20.31 2.17 -8.13
CA SER A 89 20.23 3.08 -9.27
C SER A 89 19.51 2.48 -10.47
N ASP A 90 18.84 3.37 -11.23
CA ASP A 90 18.23 3.03 -12.52
C ASP A 90 19.13 3.53 -13.66
N PRO A 91 19.35 2.73 -14.73
CA PRO A 91 20.02 3.18 -15.93
C PRO A 91 19.10 4.07 -16.77
N LEU A 92 19.35 5.38 -16.82
CA LEU A 92 18.52 6.35 -17.52
C LEU A 92 19.20 6.92 -18.75
N ALA A 93 18.45 7.01 -19.85
CA ALA A 93 18.82 7.79 -21.02
C ALA A 93 17.82 8.92 -21.27
N GLU A 94 18.28 10.05 -21.84
CA GLU A 94 17.42 11.14 -22.25
C GLU A 94 17.17 11.08 -23.76
N CYS A 95 15.91 11.19 -24.17
CA CYS A 95 15.57 11.37 -25.58
C CYS A 95 15.97 12.77 -26.03
N LYS A 96 16.87 12.88 -27.01
CA LYS A 96 17.40 14.15 -27.50
C LYS A 96 16.35 15.02 -28.24
N GLU A 97 15.21 14.42 -28.64
CA GLU A 97 14.17 15.11 -29.37
C GLU A 97 13.11 15.75 -28.46
N CYS A 98 12.73 15.08 -27.38
CA CYS A 98 11.64 15.54 -26.49
C CYS A 98 12.05 15.66 -25.02
N HIS A 99 13.34 15.47 -24.71
CA HIS A 99 13.92 15.55 -23.37
C HIS A 99 13.25 14.64 -22.34
N ALA A 100 12.55 13.59 -22.79
CA ALA A 100 12.01 12.58 -21.88
C ALA A 100 13.15 11.70 -21.36
N ARG A 101 13.23 11.55 -20.04
CA ARG A 101 14.11 10.58 -19.39
C ARG A 101 13.39 9.24 -19.32
N VAL A 102 14.07 8.17 -19.70
CA VAL A 102 13.51 6.83 -19.79
C VAL A 102 14.50 5.79 -19.26
N ARG A 103 14.01 4.75 -18.65
CA ARG A 103 14.83 3.63 -18.21
C ARG A 103 15.25 2.81 -19.42
N VAL A 104 16.53 2.57 -19.52
CA VAL A 104 17.13 1.85 -20.67
C VAL A 104 16.76 0.36 -20.64
N ASP A 105 16.72 -0.26 -19.46
CA ASP A 105 16.27 -1.63 -19.28
C ASP A 105 14.83 -1.84 -19.79
N HIS A 106 13.90 -0.92 -19.48
CA HIS A 106 12.53 -0.99 -19.99
C HIS A 106 12.44 -0.78 -21.52
N LEU A 107 13.33 0.04 -22.08
CA LEU A 107 13.40 0.22 -23.53
C LEU A 107 13.88 -1.03 -24.23
N LEU A 108 14.84 -1.72 -23.64
CA LEU A 108 15.38 -2.99 -24.14
C LEU A 108 14.34 -4.11 -24.01
N GLU A 109 13.68 -4.23 -22.87
CA GLU A 109 12.60 -5.18 -22.63
C GLU A 109 11.46 -5.04 -23.66
N ALA A 110 11.09 -3.81 -24.01
CA ALA A 110 10.05 -3.53 -24.99
C ALA A 110 10.37 -4.03 -26.41
N VAL A 111 11.65 -4.35 -26.69
CA VAL A 111 12.10 -4.94 -27.96
C VAL A 111 12.59 -6.39 -27.79
N GLY A 112 12.24 -7.01 -26.66
CA GLY A 112 12.55 -8.41 -26.39
C GLY A 112 13.99 -8.69 -25.95
N VAL A 113 14.70 -7.67 -25.47
CA VAL A 113 16.08 -7.77 -24.98
C VAL A 113 16.08 -7.62 -23.45
N PHE A 114 16.50 -8.67 -22.76
CA PHE A 114 16.63 -8.65 -21.32
C PHE A 114 17.91 -7.92 -20.89
N ALA A 115 17.78 -6.96 -19.98
CA ALA A 115 18.89 -6.27 -19.33
C ALA A 115 18.88 -6.64 -17.84
N ASP A 116 19.95 -7.30 -17.37
CA ASP A 116 20.08 -7.67 -15.96
C ASP A 116 20.35 -6.43 -15.11
N GLU A 117 19.66 -6.31 -13.95
CA GLU A 117 19.85 -5.22 -13.00
C GLU A 117 21.29 -5.15 -12.43
N LYS A 118 22.06 -6.22 -12.56
CA LYS A 118 23.48 -6.29 -12.14
C LYS A 118 24.45 -5.76 -13.19
N MET A 119 23.98 -5.44 -14.39
CA MET A 119 24.84 -4.91 -15.44
C MET A 119 25.46 -3.60 -15.02
N SER A 120 26.77 -3.46 -15.24
CA SER A 120 27.46 -2.18 -15.10
C SER A 120 26.95 -1.15 -16.12
N GLU A 121 27.17 0.12 -15.85
CA GLU A 121 26.84 1.20 -16.79
C GLU A 121 27.48 0.97 -18.18
N THR A 122 28.66 0.39 -18.23
CA THR A 122 29.35 0.06 -19.48
C THR A 122 28.64 -1.05 -20.24
N GLU A 123 28.26 -2.13 -19.57
CA GLU A 123 27.57 -3.28 -20.17
C GLU A 123 26.20 -2.89 -20.70
N ILE A 124 25.43 -2.13 -19.92
CA ILE A 124 24.11 -1.69 -20.35
C ILE A 124 24.18 -0.70 -21.52
N ASN A 125 25.19 0.17 -21.58
CA ASN A 125 25.43 1.07 -22.70
C ASN A 125 25.84 0.29 -23.97
N ALA A 126 26.64 -0.77 -23.84
CA ALA A 126 26.99 -1.63 -24.96
C ALA A 126 25.72 -2.30 -25.54
N LEU A 127 24.92 -2.92 -24.68
CA LEU A 127 23.66 -3.57 -25.05
C LEU A 127 22.65 -2.57 -25.65
N PHE A 128 22.54 -1.39 -25.07
CA PHE A 128 21.68 -0.32 -25.58
C PHE A 128 22.11 0.20 -26.95
N SER A 129 23.42 0.37 -27.18
CA SER A 129 23.97 0.79 -28.46
C SER A 129 23.72 -0.21 -29.56
N GLU A 130 23.80 -1.53 -29.28
CA GLU A 130 23.50 -2.60 -30.23
C GLU A 130 22.04 -2.59 -30.69
N HIS A 131 21.11 -2.18 -29.81
CA HIS A 131 19.67 -2.18 -30.07
C HIS A 131 19.09 -0.78 -30.32
N LYS A 132 19.92 0.26 -30.42
CA LYS A 132 19.52 1.67 -30.47
C LYS A 132 18.49 1.99 -31.57
N ASP A 133 18.58 1.34 -32.73
CA ASP A 133 17.67 1.56 -33.85
C ASP A 133 16.28 0.92 -33.66
N LYS A 134 16.20 -0.09 -32.80
CA LYS A 134 14.97 -0.81 -32.49
C LYS A 134 14.15 -0.15 -31.39
N VAL A 135 14.82 0.48 -30.42
CA VAL A 135 14.17 1.11 -29.27
C VAL A 135 13.57 2.45 -29.67
N LYS A 136 12.38 2.75 -29.13
CA LYS A 136 11.65 3.99 -29.40
C LYS A 136 11.27 4.71 -28.12
N CYS A 137 11.40 6.04 -28.15
CA CYS A 137 10.93 6.86 -27.05
C CYS A 137 9.43 6.73 -26.85
N PRO A 138 8.94 6.36 -25.67
CA PRO A 138 7.52 6.16 -25.40
C PRO A 138 6.70 7.46 -25.49
N LYS A 139 7.38 8.65 -25.49
CA LYS A 139 6.72 9.94 -25.57
C LYS A 139 6.61 10.47 -27.01
N CYS A 140 7.66 10.35 -27.81
CA CYS A 140 7.69 10.97 -29.16
C CYS A 140 7.94 9.95 -30.28
N GLY A 141 8.17 8.67 -29.99
CA GLY A 141 8.40 7.62 -31.00
C GLY A 141 9.76 7.64 -31.69
N LYS A 142 10.66 8.59 -31.35
CA LYS A 142 12.00 8.69 -31.96
C LYS A 142 13.01 7.81 -31.26
N SER A 143 14.11 7.44 -31.95
CA SER A 143 15.18 6.56 -31.47
C SER A 143 16.49 7.31 -31.18
N ASN A 144 16.43 8.59 -30.85
CA ASN A 144 17.63 9.42 -30.61
C ASN A 144 17.82 9.68 -29.12
N PHE A 145 18.72 8.91 -28.48
CA PHE A 145 18.97 8.97 -27.05
C PHE A 145 20.41 9.36 -26.72
N THR A 146 20.62 9.84 -25.50
CA THR A 146 21.93 9.91 -24.88
C THR A 146 22.41 8.50 -24.49
N GLU A 147 23.64 8.38 -24.07
CA GLU A 147 24.08 7.20 -23.31
C GLU A 147 23.32 7.09 -22.00
N ALA A 148 23.17 5.85 -21.51
CA ALA A 148 22.62 5.59 -20.20
C ALA A 148 23.58 6.07 -19.10
N LYS A 149 23.02 6.65 -18.06
CA LYS A 149 23.74 6.99 -16.83
C LYS A 149 22.98 6.40 -15.65
N ASN A 150 23.71 5.85 -14.71
CA ASN A 150 23.14 5.38 -13.47
C ASN A 150 22.63 6.54 -12.63
N PHE A 151 21.36 6.47 -12.28
CA PHE A 151 20.68 7.49 -11.49
C PHE A 151 20.28 6.87 -10.13
N ASN A 152 20.91 7.33 -9.06
CA ASN A 152 20.65 6.84 -7.73
C ASN A 152 19.23 7.23 -7.27
N LEU A 153 18.48 6.24 -6.78
CA LEU A 153 17.10 6.38 -6.31
C LEU A 153 17.00 6.94 -4.89
N LEU A 154 18.10 6.92 -4.10
CA LEU A 154 18.08 7.56 -2.78
C LEU A 154 17.87 9.08 -2.94
N VAL A 155 16.92 9.60 -2.16
CA VAL A 155 16.70 11.05 -2.08
C VAL A 155 17.73 11.64 -1.12
N GLN A 156 18.69 12.36 -1.68
CA GLN A 156 19.72 13.04 -0.91
C GLN A 156 19.17 14.34 -0.32
N SER A 157 19.54 14.63 0.92
CA SER A 157 19.23 15.87 1.63
C SER A 157 20.47 16.38 2.35
N ASN A 158 20.41 17.62 2.79
CA ASN A 158 21.47 18.23 3.61
C ASN A 158 20.87 18.63 4.96
N LEU A 159 21.36 18.02 6.02
CA LEU A 159 21.11 18.49 7.38
C LEU A 159 22.22 19.48 7.72
N GLY A 160 21.93 20.78 7.59
CA GLY A 160 22.84 21.84 7.95
C GLY A 160 22.88 22.04 9.46
N ASN A 161 24.09 22.20 9.99
CA ASN A 161 24.25 22.82 11.27
C ASN A 161 24.90 24.21 11.07
N PHE A 162 24.52 25.19 11.88
CA PHE A 162 24.99 26.57 11.80
C PHE A 162 26.50 26.70 12.07
N THR A 163 27.17 25.69 12.61
CA THR A 163 28.58 25.67 12.93
C THR A 163 29.47 25.26 11.74
N GLY A 164 28.86 24.87 10.60
CA GLY A 164 29.63 24.49 9.41
C GLY A 164 30.35 23.15 9.51
N ASP A 165 30.11 22.36 10.56
CA ASP A 165 30.67 21.03 10.70
C ASP A 165 29.90 20.03 9.86
N TRP A 166 30.41 19.73 8.65
CA TRP A 166 29.84 18.77 7.69
C TRP A 166 30.45 17.36 7.85
N THR A 167 30.80 16.96 9.06
CA THR A 167 31.51 15.70 9.34
C THR A 167 30.75 14.46 8.94
N LEU A 168 29.42 14.52 8.82
CA LEU A 168 28.58 13.36 8.46
C LEU A 168 28.40 13.17 6.94
N GLY A 169 28.82 14.16 6.13
CA GLY A 169 28.57 14.10 4.68
C GLY A 169 27.10 14.25 4.29
N PRO A 170 26.71 13.87 3.07
CA PRO A 170 25.33 13.94 2.63
C PRO A 170 24.46 12.99 3.45
N THR A 171 23.28 13.44 3.84
CA THR A 171 22.26 12.60 4.46
C THR A 171 21.23 12.14 3.42
N TYR A 172 20.48 11.09 3.74
CA TYR A 172 19.49 10.53 2.83
C TYR A 172 18.15 10.37 3.54
N LEU A 173 17.05 10.56 2.80
CA LEU A 173 15.76 10.02 3.21
C LEU A 173 15.77 8.52 2.93
N ARG A 174 15.25 7.71 3.87
CA ARG A 174 15.27 6.25 3.72
C ARG A 174 14.56 5.79 2.44
N GLY A 175 15.25 4.92 1.67
CA GLY A 175 14.69 4.29 0.46
C GLY A 175 13.80 3.09 0.74
N GLU A 176 13.91 2.54 1.99
CA GLU A 176 13.14 1.41 2.49
C GLU A 176 13.13 1.42 4.02
N THR A 177 12.19 0.69 4.64
CA THR A 177 12.02 0.69 6.09
C THR A 177 12.80 -0.41 6.81
N CYS A 178 13.17 -1.50 6.12
CA CYS A 178 13.84 -2.65 6.72
C CYS A 178 15.20 -2.34 7.34
N GLN A 179 15.97 -1.39 6.79
CA GLN A 179 17.28 -1.03 7.31
C GLN A 179 17.20 -0.51 8.76
N GLY A 180 16.12 0.23 9.07
CA GLY A 180 15.84 0.66 10.44
C GLY A 180 15.60 -0.49 11.41
N ILE A 181 15.05 -1.61 10.91
CA ILE A 181 14.84 -2.82 11.70
C ILE A 181 16.18 -3.50 11.99
N TYR A 182 17.05 -3.65 10.99
CA TYR A 182 18.33 -4.34 11.14
C TYR A 182 19.27 -3.63 12.11
N VAL A 183 19.38 -2.31 12.01
CA VAL A 183 20.24 -1.54 12.94
C VAL A 183 19.71 -1.49 14.37
N ASN A 184 18.41 -1.79 14.57
CA ASN A 184 17.78 -1.90 15.88
C ASN A 184 17.62 -3.34 16.38
N PHE A 185 18.08 -4.34 15.64
CA PHE A 185 17.92 -5.76 16.00
C PHE A 185 18.33 -6.02 17.45
N LYS A 186 19.52 -5.59 17.85
CA LYS A 186 20.05 -5.79 19.19
C LYS A 186 19.24 -5.02 20.24
N ASN A 187 18.90 -3.77 19.97
CA ASN A 187 18.09 -2.94 20.85
C ASN A 187 16.74 -3.60 21.16
N VAL A 188 16.09 -4.15 20.13
CA VAL A 188 14.80 -4.84 20.28
C VAL A 188 14.97 -6.15 21.03
N LEU A 189 15.97 -6.95 20.67
CA LEU A 189 16.27 -8.23 21.34
C LEU A 189 16.46 -8.05 22.84
N ASP A 190 17.28 -7.06 23.22
CA ASP A 190 17.64 -6.81 24.62
C ASP A 190 16.48 -6.19 25.43
N SER A 191 15.71 -5.29 24.80
CA SER A 191 14.63 -4.58 25.51
C SER A 191 13.32 -5.36 25.60
N SER A 192 12.97 -6.14 24.57
CA SER A 192 11.68 -6.83 24.47
C SER A 192 11.72 -8.26 25.00
N ARG A 193 12.91 -8.77 25.34
CA ARG A 193 13.13 -10.15 25.84
C ARG A 193 12.61 -11.23 24.89
N VAL A 194 12.50 -10.91 23.60
CA VAL A 194 12.15 -11.87 22.55
C VAL A 194 13.30 -12.85 22.33
N LYS A 195 13.00 -14.00 21.78
CA LYS A 195 13.99 -15.04 21.42
C LYS A 195 13.81 -15.41 19.95
N VAL A 196 14.89 -15.76 19.29
CA VAL A 196 14.82 -16.33 17.94
C VAL A 196 14.08 -17.68 18.01
N PRO A 197 13.05 -17.96 17.20
CA PRO A 197 12.56 -17.11 16.11
C PRO A 197 11.62 -15.99 16.58
N PHE A 198 11.82 -14.77 16.06
CA PHE A 198 10.93 -13.65 16.32
C PHE A 198 10.94 -12.65 15.16
N GLY A 199 9.91 -11.81 15.07
CA GLY A 199 9.78 -10.79 14.05
C GLY A 199 9.79 -9.36 14.59
N ILE A 200 10.24 -8.42 13.76
CA ILE A 200 10.09 -6.99 13.97
C ILE A 200 9.31 -6.41 12.81
N ALA A 201 8.19 -5.77 13.10
CA ALA A 201 7.30 -5.18 12.10
C ALA A 201 7.33 -3.65 12.17
N GLN A 202 7.26 -3.00 11.01
CA GLN A 202 7.26 -1.55 10.90
C GLN A 202 6.33 -1.09 9.78
N ILE A 203 5.62 0.01 10.04
CA ILE A 203 4.91 0.79 9.01
C ILE A 203 5.57 2.15 8.95
N GLY A 204 5.95 2.61 7.77
CA GLY A 204 6.59 3.91 7.68
C GLY A 204 6.82 4.42 6.26
N LYS A 205 7.06 5.73 6.18
CA LYS A 205 7.39 6.40 4.92
C LYS A 205 8.75 5.97 4.40
N ALA A 206 8.82 5.79 3.07
CA ALA A 206 10.05 5.62 2.31
C ALA A 206 10.02 6.53 1.08
N PHE A 207 11.21 6.80 0.53
CA PHE A 207 11.38 7.82 -0.50
C PHE A 207 12.30 7.29 -1.60
N ARG A 208 11.82 7.36 -2.85
CA ARG A 208 12.63 7.00 -4.01
C ARG A 208 12.53 8.08 -5.07
N ASN A 209 13.65 8.52 -5.59
CA ASN A 209 13.70 9.57 -6.61
C ASN A 209 13.28 9.02 -7.99
N GLU A 210 12.06 8.53 -8.06
CA GLU A 210 11.47 7.95 -9.27
C GLU A 210 11.36 9.00 -10.40
N ILE A 211 11.94 8.70 -11.55
CA ILE A 211 11.90 9.62 -12.72
C ILE A 211 10.73 9.29 -13.64
N THR A 212 10.43 8.02 -13.83
CA THR A 212 9.33 7.53 -14.68
C THR A 212 8.17 7.04 -13.85
N ALA A 213 7.61 7.91 -13.03
CA ALA A 213 6.42 7.57 -12.28
C ALA A 213 5.19 7.50 -13.21
N ARG A 214 4.61 6.33 -13.30
CA ARG A 214 3.40 6.04 -14.07
C ARG A 214 2.44 5.24 -13.21
N GLN A 215 1.19 5.09 -13.67
CA GLN A 215 0.21 4.19 -13.06
C GLN A 215 -0.33 4.67 -11.70
N PHE A 216 -0.61 6.00 -11.61
CA PHE A 216 -1.25 6.59 -10.44
C PHE A 216 -0.44 6.34 -9.17
N ILE A 217 -1.06 5.89 -8.07
CA ILE A 217 -0.40 5.64 -6.78
C ILE A 217 0.40 4.33 -6.72
N PHE A 218 0.44 3.55 -7.81
CA PHE A 218 1.24 2.31 -7.86
C PHE A 218 2.74 2.57 -7.70
N ARG A 219 3.25 3.68 -8.26
CA ARG A 219 4.64 4.09 -8.13
C ARG A 219 4.75 5.57 -7.78
N LYS A 220 5.17 5.85 -6.56
CA LYS A 220 5.27 7.17 -5.96
C LYS A 220 6.71 7.47 -5.54
N ARG A 221 7.06 8.77 -5.45
CA ARG A 221 8.35 9.22 -4.88
C ARG A 221 8.37 9.17 -3.36
N GLU A 222 7.24 9.43 -2.75
CA GLU A 222 6.98 9.28 -1.33
C GLU A 222 5.87 8.25 -1.16
N PHE A 223 6.16 7.15 -0.51
CA PHE A 223 5.23 6.04 -0.32
C PHE A 223 5.37 5.48 1.09
N GLU A 224 4.50 4.57 1.45
CA GLU A 224 4.53 3.93 2.76
C GLU A 224 4.70 2.43 2.59
N GLN A 225 5.66 1.88 3.32
CA GLN A 225 5.90 0.43 3.40
C GLN A 225 5.37 -0.12 4.72
N MET A 226 4.89 -1.35 4.65
CA MET A 226 4.52 -2.20 5.78
C MET A 226 5.40 -3.43 5.67
N GLU A 227 6.39 -3.54 6.53
CA GLU A 227 7.43 -4.57 6.47
C GLU A 227 7.55 -5.33 7.77
N MET A 228 7.82 -6.62 7.67
CA MET A 228 8.18 -7.47 8.78
C MET A 228 9.44 -8.26 8.43
N GLN A 229 10.41 -8.23 9.33
CA GLN A 229 11.66 -8.96 9.24
C GLN A 229 11.64 -10.04 10.33
N TYR A 230 11.59 -11.30 9.92
CA TYR A 230 11.50 -12.44 10.81
C TYR A 230 12.85 -13.13 10.94
N PHE A 231 13.42 -13.09 12.14
CA PHE A 231 14.74 -13.61 12.45
C PHE A 231 14.64 -15.08 12.89
N VAL A 232 15.38 -15.95 12.21
CA VAL A 232 15.34 -17.40 12.43
C VAL A 232 16.73 -18.02 12.50
N HIS A 233 16.81 -19.23 13.04
CA HIS A 233 18.02 -20.04 12.87
C HIS A 233 18.20 -20.40 11.39
N PRO A 234 19.46 -20.40 10.83
CA PRO A 234 19.71 -20.69 9.41
C PRO A 234 19.06 -21.98 8.92
N SER A 235 19.02 -23.03 9.73
CA SER A 235 18.41 -24.33 9.35
C SER A 235 16.89 -24.31 9.24
N GLU A 236 16.22 -23.31 9.83
CA GLU A 236 14.75 -23.18 9.84
C GLU A 236 14.25 -22.21 8.76
N ALA A 237 15.16 -21.44 8.16
CA ALA A 237 14.79 -20.34 7.27
C ALA A 237 13.96 -20.79 6.04
N ALA A 238 14.26 -21.95 5.45
CA ALA A 238 13.50 -22.44 4.30
C ALA A 238 12.04 -22.80 4.66
N THR A 239 11.84 -23.50 5.78
CA THR A 239 10.50 -23.88 6.26
C THR A 239 9.70 -22.65 6.65
N THR A 240 10.31 -21.75 7.42
CA THR A 240 9.68 -20.48 7.84
C THR A 240 9.30 -19.60 6.64
N TYR A 241 10.14 -19.58 5.60
CA TYR A 241 9.86 -18.86 4.37
C TYR A 241 8.58 -19.35 3.69
N GLU A 242 8.40 -20.67 3.54
CA GLU A 242 7.19 -21.25 2.95
C GLU A 242 5.93 -20.96 3.81
N GLU A 243 6.06 -21.03 5.13
CA GLU A 243 4.96 -20.67 6.05
C GLU A 243 4.53 -19.21 5.89
N TRP A 244 5.48 -18.27 5.78
CA TRP A 244 5.16 -16.86 5.57
C TRP A 244 4.56 -16.60 4.20
N ARG A 245 4.99 -17.28 3.16
CA ARG A 245 4.35 -17.21 1.84
C ARG A 245 2.87 -17.54 1.94
N GLU A 246 2.52 -18.68 2.53
CA GLU A 246 1.13 -19.11 2.66
C GLU A 246 0.31 -18.12 3.51
N LYS A 247 0.82 -17.72 4.68
CA LYS A 247 0.17 -16.75 5.56
C LYS A 247 -0.12 -15.43 4.83
N ARG A 248 0.83 -14.92 4.05
CA ARG A 248 0.64 -13.65 3.35
C ARG A 248 -0.38 -13.73 2.22
N PHE A 249 -0.38 -14.82 1.47
CA PHE A 249 -1.39 -15.02 0.44
C PHE A 249 -2.81 -15.10 1.03
N ASN A 250 -2.97 -15.85 2.10
CA ASN A 250 -4.25 -15.99 2.80
C ASN A 250 -4.71 -14.66 3.41
N TYR A 251 -3.81 -13.82 3.90
CA TYR A 251 -4.12 -12.48 4.38
C TYR A 251 -4.86 -11.63 3.33
N TYR A 252 -4.43 -11.67 2.07
CA TYR A 252 -5.09 -10.91 1.01
C TYR A 252 -6.50 -11.42 0.73
N VAL A 253 -6.69 -12.72 0.74
CA VAL A 253 -8.00 -13.33 0.47
C VAL A 253 -8.94 -13.19 1.66
N GLU A 254 -8.50 -13.59 2.84
CA GLU A 254 -9.38 -13.73 4.03
C GLU A 254 -9.52 -12.43 4.81
N THR A 255 -8.44 -11.64 4.89
CA THR A 255 -8.43 -10.41 5.68
C THR A 255 -8.78 -9.19 4.84
N LEU A 256 -8.18 -9.00 3.68
CA LEU A 256 -8.50 -7.86 2.82
C LEU A 256 -9.65 -8.14 1.85
N GLY A 257 -10.09 -9.40 1.70
CA GLY A 257 -11.21 -9.79 0.86
C GLY A 257 -10.94 -9.63 -0.64
N LEU A 258 -9.67 -9.67 -1.07
CA LEU A 258 -9.34 -9.64 -2.48
C LEU A 258 -9.73 -10.95 -3.16
N ARG A 259 -10.26 -10.86 -4.37
CA ARG A 259 -10.63 -12.05 -5.15
C ARG A 259 -9.39 -12.86 -5.51
N LYS A 260 -9.42 -14.15 -5.15
CA LYS A 260 -8.28 -15.06 -5.33
C LYS A 260 -7.82 -15.16 -6.79
N GLU A 261 -8.74 -15.07 -7.75
CA GLU A 261 -8.45 -15.09 -9.19
C GLU A 261 -7.68 -13.85 -9.68
N ASN A 262 -7.63 -12.78 -8.88
CA ASN A 262 -6.83 -11.58 -9.14
C ASN A 262 -5.44 -11.65 -8.50
N LEU A 263 -5.09 -12.73 -7.82
CA LEU A 263 -3.80 -12.94 -7.17
C LEU A 263 -3.07 -14.10 -7.85
N ARG A 264 -1.76 -14.00 -7.96
CA ARG A 264 -0.89 -15.11 -8.38
C ARG A 264 0.47 -15.02 -7.73
N TRP A 265 1.20 -16.13 -7.75
CA TRP A 265 2.59 -16.19 -7.39
C TRP A 265 3.48 -15.86 -8.59
N HIS A 266 4.56 -15.15 -8.34
CA HIS A 266 5.65 -14.92 -9.28
C HIS A 266 6.99 -15.24 -8.62
N GLU A 267 7.72 -16.20 -9.17
CA GLU A 267 9.05 -16.58 -8.70
C GLU A 267 10.11 -15.74 -9.41
N HIS A 268 11.08 -15.23 -8.65
CA HIS A 268 12.23 -14.54 -9.22
C HIS A 268 13.28 -15.54 -9.67
N GLU A 269 13.49 -15.67 -10.96
CA GLU A 269 14.53 -16.54 -11.54
C GLU A 269 15.94 -16.00 -11.26
N ASN A 270 16.09 -14.66 -11.24
CA ASN A 270 17.37 -13.97 -10.99
C ASN A 270 17.37 -13.34 -9.61
N LEU A 271 17.85 -14.08 -8.61
CA LEU A 271 17.91 -13.59 -7.24
C LEU A 271 18.96 -12.48 -7.08
N VAL A 272 18.60 -11.44 -6.33
CA VAL A 272 19.56 -10.45 -5.85
C VAL A 272 20.61 -11.13 -4.96
N PHE A 273 21.81 -10.55 -4.87
CA PHE A 273 22.98 -11.18 -4.25
C PHE A 273 22.81 -11.56 -2.77
N TYR A 274 21.85 -10.96 -2.06
CA TYR A 274 21.56 -11.25 -0.65
C TYR A 274 20.43 -12.26 -0.45
N ALA A 275 19.65 -12.57 -1.48
CA ALA A 275 18.50 -13.47 -1.36
C ALA A 275 18.84 -14.91 -1.73
N LYS A 276 18.28 -15.87 -0.98
CA LYS A 276 18.33 -17.31 -1.29
C LYS A 276 17.06 -17.83 -1.96
N ALA A 277 15.93 -17.11 -1.74
CA ALA A 277 14.67 -17.32 -2.41
C ALA A 277 13.90 -15.99 -2.41
N ALA A 278 13.19 -15.73 -3.48
CA ALA A 278 12.34 -14.54 -3.63
C ALA A 278 11.09 -14.88 -4.44
N TRP A 279 9.93 -14.58 -3.90
CA TRP A 279 8.65 -14.70 -4.58
C TRP A 279 7.83 -13.44 -4.32
N ASP A 280 7.08 -13.02 -5.33
CA ASP A 280 6.08 -11.97 -5.18
C ASP A 280 4.68 -12.57 -5.20
N ILE A 281 3.81 -11.95 -4.39
CA ILE A 281 2.37 -12.00 -4.63
C ILE A 281 2.09 -10.88 -5.63
N GLU A 282 1.65 -11.24 -6.84
CA GLU A 282 1.18 -10.28 -7.82
C GLU A 282 -0.34 -10.13 -7.78
N TYR A 283 -0.82 -8.91 -8.00
CA TYR A 283 -2.23 -8.60 -8.17
C TYR A 283 -2.50 -8.14 -9.61
N ASN A 284 -3.66 -8.54 -10.14
CA ASN A 284 -4.13 -8.12 -11.46
C ASN A 284 -4.70 -6.69 -11.41
N PHE A 285 -3.80 -5.70 -11.47
CA PHE A 285 -4.17 -4.28 -11.59
C PHE A 285 -4.84 -3.97 -12.93
N PRO A 286 -5.43 -2.78 -13.14
CA PRO A 286 -5.99 -2.40 -14.43
C PRO A 286 -5.00 -2.45 -15.62
N PHE A 287 -3.70 -2.44 -15.32
CA PHE A 287 -2.58 -2.52 -16.27
C PHE A 287 -1.86 -3.88 -16.26
N GLY A 288 -2.53 -4.91 -15.75
CA GLY A 288 -2.03 -6.29 -15.68
C GLY A 288 -1.43 -6.68 -14.33
N PHE A 289 -0.94 -7.93 -14.27
CA PHE A 289 -0.31 -8.46 -13.07
C PHE A 289 0.99 -7.73 -12.77
N LYS A 290 1.10 -7.23 -11.54
CA LYS A 290 2.29 -6.59 -10.99
C LYS A 290 2.43 -6.92 -9.52
N GLU A 291 3.66 -6.85 -9.05
CA GLU A 291 4.05 -7.05 -7.67
C GLU A 291 3.17 -6.26 -6.70
N LEU A 292 2.59 -6.95 -5.74
CA LEU A 292 1.86 -6.40 -4.61
C LEU A 292 2.67 -6.50 -3.32
N GLU A 293 3.24 -7.68 -3.04
CA GLU A 293 4.07 -7.94 -1.87
C GLU A 293 5.24 -8.86 -2.23
N GLY A 294 6.45 -8.48 -1.82
CA GLY A 294 7.64 -9.33 -1.93
C GLY A 294 7.85 -10.15 -0.65
N ILE A 295 8.23 -11.41 -0.82
CA ILE A 295 8.58 -12.31 0.28
C ILE A 295 9.95 -12.91 -0.04
N HIS A 296 10.94 -12.62 0.82
CA HIS A 296 12.34 -12.93 0.56
C HIS A 296 12.99 -13.69 1.70
N ASN A 297 13.80 -14.69 1.37
CA ASN A 297 14.79 -15.23 2.28
C ASN A 297 16.11 -14.49 2.04
N ARG A 298 16.42 -13.52 2.91
CA ARG A 298 17.55 -12.59 2.78
C ARG A 298 18.86 -13.13 3.34
N SER A 299 18.85 -14.34 3.89
CA SER A 299 19.99 -14.93 4.61
C SER A 299 20.44 -14.04 5.79
N ASP A 300 21.72 -14.03 6.13
CA ASP A 300 22.35 -13.22 7.17
C ASP A 300 23.00 -11.93 6.63
N TYR A 301 22.82 -11.63 5.36
CA TYR A 301 23.54 -10.56 4.67
C TYR A 301 23.46 -9.21 5.40
N ASP A 302 22.26 -8.74 5.68
CA ASP A 302 22.05 -7.39 6.25
C ASP A 302 22.70 -7.26 7.64
N LEU A 303 22.48 -8.23 8.53
CA LEU A 303 23.08 -8.20 9.88
C LEU A 303 24.61 -8.31 9.81
N THR A 304 25.14 -9.12 8.86
CA THR A 304 26.58 -9.24 8.63
C THR A 304 27.19 -7.93 8.16
N GLN A 305 26.55 -7.26 7.19
CA GLN A 305 27.04 -5.98 6.68
C GLN A 305 26.99 -4.89 7.77
N HIS A 306 25.88 -4.77 8.51
CA HIS A 306 25.78 -3.81 9.58
C HIS A 306 26.78 -4.11 10.73
N SER A 307 27.02 -5.37 11.07
CA SER A 307 28.09 -5.74 12.02
C SER A 307 29.45 -5.25 11.55
N LYS A 308 29.79 -5.50 10.28
CA LYS A 308 31.08 -5.10 9.70
C LYS A 308 31.28 -3.58 9.65
N PHE A 309 30.24 -2.84 9.23
CA PHE A 309 30.36 -1.37 9.06
C PHE A 309 30.26 -0.59 10.37
N SER A 310 29.64 -1.16 11.40
CA SER A 310 29.47 -0.53 12.73
C SER A 310 30.47 -1.00 13.76
N ASP A 311 31.23 -2.06 13.48
CA ASP A 311 32.08 -2.79 14.44
C ASP A 311 31.29 -3.30 15.66
N THR A 312 30.00 -3.61 15.45
CA THR A 312 29.08 -4.09 16.49
C THR A 312 28.67 -5.53 16.19
N ASP A 313 28.79 -6.41 17.18
CA ASP A 313 28.39 -7.81 17.05
C ASP A 313 26.85 -7.95 17.08
N LEU A 314 26.23 -8.26 15.92
CA LEU A 314 24.80 -8.51 15.77
C LEU A 314 24.43 -10.00 15.79
N SER A 315 25.34 -10.86 16.26
CA SER A 315 25.02 -12.28 16.46
C SER A 315 24.07 -12.50 17.61
N TYR A 316 23.35 -13.62 17.55
CA TYR A 316 22.47 -14.12 18.61
C TYR A 316 23.15 -15.31 19.32
N LEU A 317 23.12 -15.32 20.62
CA LEU A 317 23.49 -16.47 21.45
C LEU A 317 22.21 -17.18 21.93
N ASP A 318 21.96 -18.38 21.41
CA ASP A 318 20.80 -19.16 21.87
C ASP A 318 20.99 -19.64 23.31
N PRO A 319 20.12 -19.21 24.22
CA PRO A 319 20.25 -19.59 25.64
C PRO A 319 19.97 -21.07 25.90
N LYS A 320 19.37 -21.80 24.97
CA LYS A 320 19.05 -23.23 25.11
C LYS A 320 20.20 -24.13 24.68
N THR A 321 20.81 -23.80 23.53
CA THR A 321 21.87 -24.59 22.91
C THR A 321 23.27 -24.07 23.20
N ASN A 322 23.38 -22.83 23.66
CA ASN A 322 24.62 -22.07 23.79
C ASN A 322 25.36 -21.87 22.45
N GLU A 323 24.63 -22.00 21.35
CA GLU A 323 25.13 -21.74 19.98
C GLU A 323 25.12 -20.25 19.69
N LYS A 324 26.19 -19.74 19.07
CA LYS A 324 26.29 -18.36 18.63
C LYS A 324 26.26 -18.32 17.10
N TYR A 325 25.29 -17.58 16.54
CA TYR A 325 25.11 -17.44 15.10
C TYR A 325 24.53 -16.09 14.71
N ILE A 326 24.64 -15.69 13.47
CA ILE A 326 23.91 -14.56 12.90
C ILE A 326 22.58 -15.12 12.36
N PRO A 327 21.42 -14.61 12.85
CA PRO A 327 20.12 -15.08 12.36
C PRO A 327 19.94 -14.80 10.88
N TRP A 328 19.28 -15.75 10.19
CA TRP A 328 18.76 -15.50 8.85
C TRP A 328 17.46 -14.76 8.93
N ILE A 329 17.11 -14.03 7.85
CA ILE A 329 15.97 -13.15 7.81
C ILE A 329 15.00 -13.62 6.73
N VAL A 330 13.74 -13.81 7.13
CA VAL A 330 12.60 -13.95 6.22
C VAL A 330 11.84 -12.62 6.25
N GLU A 331 11.82 -11.96 5.10
CA GLU A 331 11.17 -10.67 4.89
C GLU A 331 9.80 -10.81 4.27
N THR A 332 8.86 -10.00 4.72
CA THR A 332 7.64 -9.68 3.97
C THR A 332 7.55 -8.15 3.82
N SER A 333 7.44 -7.67 2.61
CA SER A 333 7.46 -6.23 2.31
C SER A 333 6.35 -5.86 1.33
N VAL A 334 5.47 -4.96 1.74
CA VAL A 334 4.36 -4.48 0.92
C VAL A 334 4.21 -2.97 1.00
N GLY A 335 3.91 -2.35 -0.15
CA GLY A 335 3.54 -0.95 -0.21
C GLY A 335 2.08 -0.74 0.19
N LEU A 336 1.82 0.15 1.17
CA LEU A 336 0.44 0.57 1.50
C LEU A 336 -0.30 1.09 0.27
N ASP A 337 0.35 1.92 -0.54
CA ASP A 337 -0.25 2.55 -1.71
C ASP A 337 -0.65 1.53 -2.79
N ARG A 338 0.16 0.47 -2.99
CA ARG A 338 -0.18 -0.65 -3.89
C ARG A 338 -1.35 -1.46 -3.34
N THR A 339 -1.35 -1.76 -2.04
CA THR A 339 -2.46 -2.45 -1.37
C THR A 339 -3.74 -1.62 -1.46
N PHE A 340 -3.66 -0.32 -1.23
CA PHE A 340 -4.79 0.60 -1.39
C PHE A 340 -5.36 0.55 -2.80
N LEU A 341 -4.50 0.61 -3.83
CA LEU A 341 -4.93 0.53 -5.22
C LEU A 341 -5.54 -0.83 -5.55
N ALA A 342 -4.98 -1.93 -5.03
CA ALA A 342 -5.53 -3.27 -5.21
C ALA A 342 -6.93 -3.38 -4.57
N VAL A 343 -7.10 -2.95 -3.32
CA VAL A 343 -8.38 -2.93 -2.61
C VAL A 343 -9.42 -2.07 -3.34
N LEU A 344 -9.02 -0.87 -3.80
CA LEU A 344 -9.90 0.02 -4.55
C LEU A 344 -10.32 -0.58 -5.90
N THR A 345 -9.37 -1.20 -6.61
CA THR A 345 -9.60 -1.86 -7.89
C THR A 345 -10.51 -3.08 -7.75
N ASP A 346 -10.30 -3.87 -6.71
CA ASP A 346 -11.08 -5.08 -6.47
C ASP A 346 -12.52 -4.76 -6.06
N ALA A 347 -12.69 -3.68 -5.30
CA ALA A 347 -14.00 -3.23 -4.84
C ALA A 347 -14.82 -2.52 -5.93
N TYR A 348 -14.18 -1.95 -6.95
CA TYR A 348 -14.87 -1.19 -8.00
C TYR A 348 -15.80 -2.08 -8.82
N THR A 349 -17.07 -1.72 -8.86
CA THR A 349 -18.10 -2.49 -9.58
C THR A 349 -19.09 -1.52 -10.25
N GLU A 350 -19.43 -1.80 -11.51
CA GLU A 350 -20.52 -1.15 -12.23
C GLU A 350 -21.69 -2.13 -12.31
N GLU A 351 -22.83 -1.76 -11.78
CA GLU A 351 -24.03 -2.60 -11.73
C GLU A 351 -25.20 -1.95 -12.46
N LYS A 352 -25.88 -2.72 -13.30
CA LYS A 352 -27.12 -2.26 -13.90
C LYS A 352 -28.24 -2.27 -12.85
N VAL A 353 -28.98 -1.17 -12.78
CA VAL A 353 -30.13 -1.00 -11.89
C VAL A 353 -31.34 -0.67 -12.76
N GLY A 354 -32.18 -1.70 -13.03
CA GLY A 354 -33.24 -1.57 -14.03
C GLY A 354 -32.70 -1.60 -15.47
N GLU A 355 -33.48 -1.04 -16.41
CA GLU A 355 -33.15 -1.14 -17.84
C GLU A 355 -32.16 -0.06 -18.32
N GLU A 356 -32.19 1.14 -17.74
CA GLU A 356 -31.44 2.30 -18.24
C GLU A 356 -30.41 2.89 -17.26
N ASP A 357 -30.39 2.46 -16.00
CA ASP A 357 -29.52 3.07 -14.97
C ASP A 357 -28.38 2.14 -14.57
N THR A 358 -27.20 2.73 -14.34
CA THR A 358 -26.01 2.03 -13.85
C THR A 358 -25.52 2.70 -12.57
N ARG A 359 -25.27 1.92 -11.54
CA ARG A 359 -24.62 2.42 -10.33
C ARG A 359 -23.16 2.02 -10.29
N ILE A 360 -22.34 2.92 -9.80
CA ILE A 360 -20.96 2.63 -9.40
C ILE A 360 -20.99 2.35 -7.91
N VAL A 361 -20.40 1.23 -7.50
CA VAL A 361 -20.32 0.84 -6.09
C VAL A 361 -18.92 0.33 -5.76
N LEU A 362 -18.37 0.76 -4.62
CA LEU A 362 -17.15 0.22 -4.04
C LEU A 362 -17.52 -0.85 -3.01
N LYS A 363 -17.37 -2.13 -3.37
CA LYS A 363 -17.70 -3.26 -2.51
C LYS A 363 -16.56 -3.61 -1.55
N PHE A 364 -16.16 -2.67 -0.72
CA PHE A 364 -15.18 -2.96 0.33
C PHE A 364 -15.72 -3.96 1.34
N PRO A 365 -14.88 -4.86 1.90
CA PRO A 365 -15.19 -5.51 3.16
C PRO A 365 -15.62 -4.48 4.22
N LYS A 366 -16.66 -4.76 5.00
CA LYS A 366 -17.25 -3.80 5.96
C LYS A 366 -16.20 -3.13 6.85
N LYS A 367 -15.19 -3.88 7.30
CA LYS A 367 -14.09 -3.40 8.15
C LYS A 367 -13.13 -2.42 7.46
N LEU A 368 -13.04 -2.47 6.12
CA LEU A 368 -12.17 -1.58 5.36
C LEU A 368 -12.90 -0.30 4.90
N ALA A 369 -14.23 -0.28 4.90
CA ALA A 369 -15.00 0.86 4.45
C ALA A 369 -14.61 2.16 5.19
N PRO A 370 -14.36 3.28 4.47
CA PRO A 370 -14.01 4.56 5.09
C PRO A 370 -15.09 5.08 6.03
N VAL A 371 -16.34 4.92 5.61
CA VAL A 371 -17.56 5.21 6.38
C VAL A 371 -18.28 3.89 6.57
N GLN A 372 -18.68 3.58 7.80
CA GLN A 372 -19.36 2.32 8.13
C GLN A 372 -20.88 2.46 8.03
N VAL A 373 -21.40 3.64 8.37
CA VAL A 373 -22.82 3.91 8.38
C VAL A 373 -23.06 5.33 7.91
N ALA A 374 -24.06 5.55 7.06
CA ALA A 374 -24.55 6.88 6.74
C ALA A 374 -25.96 7.08 7.25
N VAL A 375 -26.27 8.23 7.83
CA VAL A 375 -27.56 8.55 8.40
C VAL A 375 -28.21 9.71 7.64
N PHE A 376 -29.45 9.52 7.21
CA PHE A 376 -30.21 10.47 6.40
C PHE A 376 -31.57 10.81 7.02
N PRO A 377 -31.98 12.07 7.14
CA PRO A 377 -33.40 12.40 7.20
C PRO A 377 -34.03 12.20 5.82
N LEU A 378 -35.21 11.61 5.71
CA LEU A 378 -35.90 11.44 4.42
C LEU A 378 -36.05 12.80 3.72
N LEU A 379 -36.45 13.81 4.44
CA LEU A 379 -36.65 15.19 3.95
C LEU A 379 -35.89 16.19 4.84
N LYS A 380 -35.03 17.01 4.24
CA LYS A 380 -34.21 18.02 4.92
C LYS A 380 -35.02 19.25 5.42
N ASN A 381 -36.19 19.47 4.82
CA ASN A 381 -37.09 20.58 5.16
C ASN A 381 -38.14 20.25 6.23
N LYS A 382 -37.98 19.11 6.89
CA LYS A 382 -38.80 18.66 8.02
C LYS A 382 -37.93 18.60 9.27
N PRO A 383 -38.00 19.62 10.16
CA PRO A 383 -37.13 19.74 11.33
C PRO A 383 -37.14 18.50 12.22
N GLU A 384 -38.32 17.91 12.45
CA GLU A 384 -38.51 16.72 13.28
C GLU A 384 -37.76 15.49 12.76
N LEU A 385 -37.70 15.31 11.42
CA LEU A 385 -36.90 14.23 10.80
C LEU A 385 -35.39 14.49 10.92
N VAL A 386 -34.98 15.76 10.74
CA VAL A 386 -33.58 16.16 10.86
C VAL A 386 -33.06 15.99 12.27
N GLU A 387 -33.88 16.43 13.27
CA GLU A 387 -33.55 16.31 14.69
C GLU A 387 -33.40 14.82 15.08
N LYS A 388 -34.38 14.00 14.71
CA LYS A 388 -34.29 12.53 14.97
C LYS A 388 -33.13 11.88 14.29
N ALA A 389 -32.82 12.26 13.06
CA ALA A 389 -31.65 11.76 12.34
C ALA A 389 -30.35 12.17 13.04
N ARG A 390 -30.27 13.37 13.61
CA ARG A 390 -29.14 13.84 14.41
C ARG A 390 -28.98 13.06 15.72
N GLU A 391 -30.06 12.70 16.38
CA GLU A 391 -30.03 11.84 17.57
C GLU A 391 -29.43 10.47 17.23
N VAL A 392 -29.94 9.81 16.17
CA VAL A 392 -29.44 8.50 15.72
C VAL A 392 -27.96 8.60 15.31
N TYR A 393 -27.60 9.64 14.54
CA TYR A 393 -26.21 9.90 14.17
C TYR A 393 -25.29 10.04 15.41
N ASN A 394 -25.71 10.84 16.41
CA ASN A 394 -24.91 11.05 17.61
C ASN A 394 -24.76 9.79 18.47
N THR A 395 -25.73 8.92 18.46
CA THR A 395 -25.66 7.61 19.13
C THR A 395 -24.70 6.68 18.42
N LEU A 396 -24.85 6.51 17.11
CA LEU A 396 -24.04 5.57 16.32
C LEU A 396 -22.57 5.98 16.23
N ARG A 397 -22.25 7.31 16.22
CA ARG A 397 -20.86 7.79 16.13
C ARG A 397 -19.98 7.47 17.34
N GLN A 398 -20.55 6.93 18.40
CA GLN A 398 -19.77 6.47 19.55
C GLN A 398 -19.04 5.16 19.25
N ASP A 399 -19.62 4.30 18.39
CA ASP A 399 -19.10 2.98 18.07
C ASP A 399 -18.65 2.83 16.60
N PHE A 400 -19.15 3.69 15.71
CA PHE A 400 -18.94 3.58 14.26
C PHE A 400 -18.40 4.88 13.66
N ARG A 401 -17.78 4.79 12.51
CA ARG A 401 -17.51 5.93 11.63
C ARG A 401 -18.78 6.23 10.86
N VAL A 402 -19.45 7.31 11.22
CA VAL A 402 -20.76 7.67 10.71
C VAL A 402 -20.70 8.97 9.93
N GLU A 403 -21.38 9.01 8.78
CA GLU A 403 -21.59 10.23 8.00
C GLU A 403 -23.06 10.65 8.09
N PHE A 404 -23.30 11.95 8.22
CA PHE A 404 -24.65 12.55 8.16
C PHE A 404 -24.81 13.28 6.83
N ASP A 405 -25.83 12.95 6.05
CA ASP A 405 -26.09 13.60 4.76
C ASP A 405 -27.56 13.97 4.60
N ASP A 406 -27.84 15.24 4.46
CA ASP A 406 -29.16 15.80 4.16
C ASP A 406 -29.24 16.51 2.80
N ASN A 407 -28.17 16.40 1.98
CA ASN A 407 -28.08 17.15 0.73
C ASN A 407 -28.68 16.40 -0.45
N GLY A 408 -29.61 17.04 -1.16
CA GLY A 408 -30.34 16.46 -2.29
C GLY A 408 -31.43 15.47 -1.85
N ASN A 409 -31.94 14.67 -2.79
CA ASN A 409 -32.91 13.60 -2.49
C ASN A 409 -32.21 12.33 -1.98
N VAL A 410 -32.98 11.46 -1.33
CA VAL A 410 -32.48 10.22 -0.70
C VAL A 410 -31.78 9.29 -1.71
N GLY A 411 -32.28 9.18 -2.93
CA GLY A 411 -31.66 8.35 -3.97
C GLY A 411 -30.25 8.83 -4.34
N LYS A 412 -30.04 10.16 -4.44
CA LYS A 412 -28.70 10.73 -4.69
C LYS A 412 -27.76 10.52 -3.49
N ARG A 413 -28.27 10.48 -2.26
CA ARG A 413 -27.47 10.17 -1.06
C ARG A 413 -27.02 8.71 -1.09
N TYR A 414 -27.90 7.76 -1.40
CA TYR A 414 -27.51 6.35 -1.59
C TYR A 414 -26.42 6.19 -2.64
N ARG A 415 -26.56 6.85 -3.82
CA ARG A 415 -25.54 6.80 -4.87
C ARG A 415 -24.18 7.32 -4.41
N ARG A 416 -24.15 8.42 -3.63
CA ARG A 416 -22.89 8.91 -3.05
C ARG A 416 -22.25 7.91 -2.12
N GLN A 417 -23.04 7.26 -1.27
CA GLN A 417 -22.56 6.26 -0.32
C GLN A 417 -22.14 4.96 -1.00
N ASP A 418 -22.82 4.54 -2.06
CA ASP A 418 -22.41 3.42 -2.90
C ASP A 418 -21.00 3.69 -3.49
N GLU A 419 -20.76 4.89 -4.02
CA GLU A 419 -19.45 5.31 -4.57
C GLU A 419 -18.35 5.51 -3.51
N ILE A 420 -18.69 5.71 -2.24
CA ILE A 420 -17.76 5.77 -1.11
C ILE A 420 -17.51 4.37 -0.54
N GLY A 421 -18.43 3.45 -0.79
CA GLY A 421 -18.36 2.07 -0.31
C GLY A 421 -18.91 1.88 1.10
N THR A 422 -19.82 2.76 1.56
CA THR A 422 -20.47 2.68 2.87
C THR A 422 -21.40 1.46 2.91
N PRO A 423 -21.20 0.48 3.80
CA PRO A 423 -21.98 -0.75 3.81
C PRO A 423 -23.45 -0.54 4.20
N TYR A 424 -23.75 0.40 5.07
CA TYR A 424 -25.10 0.63 5.57
C TYR A 424 -25.53 2.09 5.49
N CYS A 425 -26.77 2.29 5.01
CA CYS A 425 -27.42 3.60 5.04
C CYS A 425 -28.70 3.54 5.88
N VAL A 426 -28.81 4.38 6.90
CA VAL A 426 -29.93 4.49 7.81
C VAL A 426 -30.77 5.70 7.41
N THR A 427 -32.03 5.49 7.08
CA THR A 427 -32.98 6.55 6.71
C THR A 427 -34.04 6.71 7.80
N ILE A 428 -34.17 7.96 8.27
CA ILE A 428 -35.22 8.37 9.21
C ILE A 428 -36.36 8.98 8.39
N ASP A 429 -37.54 8.41 8.51
CA ASP A 429 -38.75 8.76 7.79
C ASP A 429 -39.93 9.04 8.73
N PHE A 430 -41.11 9.26 8.16
CA PHE A 430 -42.31 9.58 8.94
C PHE A 430 -42.79 8.43 9.82
N ASP A 431 -42.58 7.20 9.39
CA ASP A 431 -42.86 5.99 10.19
C ASP A 431 -42.04 5.96 11.46
N THR A 432 -40.76 6.42 11.37
CA THR A 432 -39.88 6.55 12.54
C THR A 432 -40.51 7.46 13.61
N LEU A 433 -41.28 8.47 13.19
CA LEU A 433 -41.99 9.42 14.07
C LEU A 433 -43.40 8.94 14.45
N GLY A 434 -43.85 7.78 14.02
CA GLY A 434 -45.12 7.20 14.39
C GLY A 434 -46.29 7.49 13.44
N GLU A 435 -46.03 7.90 12.17
CA GLU A 435 -47.11 8.10 11.19
C GLU A 435 -47.94 6.83 11.00
N ASN A 436 -47.27 5.67 10.92
CA ASN A 436 -47.91 4.37 10.88
C ASN A 436 -47.79 3.63 12.23
N PRO A 437 -48.93 3.17 12.80
CA PRO A 437 -48.96 2.44 14.07
C PRO A 437 -47.98 1.23 14.06
N GLY A 438 -47.19 1.13 15.11
CA GLY A 438 -46.25 0.01 15.30
C GLY A 438 -44.88 0.17 14.62
N LEU A 439 -44.63 1.26 13.87
CA LEU A 439 -43.33 1.56 13.25
C LEU A 439 -42.56 2.69 13.95
N GLU A 440 -43.18 3.31 14.97
CA GLU A 440 -42.51 4.32 15.79
C GLU A 440 -41.20 3.80 16.40
N GLY A 441 -40.17 4.61 16.36
CA GLY A 441 -38.83 4.23 16.86
C GLY A 441 -38.09 3.21 16.00
N THR A 442 -38.59 2.92 14.78
CA THR A 442 -37.86 2.11 13.79
C THR A 442 -37.28 2.98 12.68
N VAL A 443 -36.24 2.50 12.00
CA VAL A 443 -35.59 3.17 10.87
C VAL A 443 -35.45 2.20 9.70
N THR A 444 -35.32 2.74 8.49
CA THR A 444 -34.98 1.94 7.32
C THR A 444 -33.47 1.82 7.20
N VAL A 445 -32.94 0.60 7.24
CA VAL A 445 -31.53 0.30 6.97
C VAL A 445 -31.42 -0.32 5.59
N ARG A 446 -30.61 0.32 4.71
CA ARG A 446 -30.30 -0.21 3.38
C ARG A 446 -28.90 -0.82 3.37
N ASP A 447 -28.81 -2.06 2.95
CA ASP A 447 -27.54 -2.73 2.66
C ASP A 447 -27.01 -2.31 1.29
N ARG A 448 -25.68 -2.00 1.21
CA ARG A 448 -25.01 -1.54 -0.01
C ARG A 448 -25.03 -2.58 -1.12
N ASP A 449 -24.75 -3.84 -0.77
CA ASP A 449 -24.47 -4.89 -1.77
C ASP A 449 -25.74 -5.42 -2.39
N SER A 450 -26.74 -5.74 -1.57
CA SER A 450 -28.04 -6.24 -2.02
C SER A 450 -29.04 -5.16 -2.40
N MET A 451 -28.85 -3.92 -1.94
CA MET A 451 -29.81 -2.79 -1.99
C MET A 451 -31.12 -3.05 -1.21
N GLN A 452 -31.20 -4.17 -0.51
CA GLN A 452 -32.37 -4.48 0.31
C GLN A 452 -32.51 -3.49 1.45
N GLN A 453 -33.75 -3.21 1.83
CA GLN A 453 -34.10 -2.32 2.90
C GLN A 453 -34.90 -3.08 3.95
N GLU A 454 -34.48 -2.95 5.21
CA GLU A 454 -35.12 -3.59 6.34
C GLU A 454 -35.48 -2.55 7.40
N ARG A 455 -36.58 -2.82 8.13
CA ARG A 455 -36.97 -2.01 9.29
C ARG A 455 -36.29 -2.56 10.53
N VAL A 456 -35.54 -1.69 11.21
CA VAL A 456 -34.77 -2.01 12.41
C VAL A 456 -35.11 -1.01 13.50
N LYS A 457 -35.30 -1.45 14.75
CA LYS A 457 -35.50 -0.57 15.88
C LYS A 457 -34.23 0.23 16.16
N ILE A 458 -34.36 1.50 16.52
CA ILE A 458 -33.22 2.37 16.84
C ILE A 458 -32.38 1.77 17.96
N GLU A 459 -32.99 1.19 18.97
CA GLU A 459 -32.31 0.55 20.11
C GLU A 459 -31.49 -0.70 19.72
N GLU A 460 -31.84 -1.38 18.61
CA GLU A 460 -31.17 -2.57 18.10
C GLU A 460 -30.09 -2.27 17.05
N LEU A 461 -30.03 -1.03 16.52
CA LEU A 461 -29.14 -0.65 15.42
C LEU A 461 -27.66 -1.00 15.70
N GLY A 462 -27.16 -0.71 16.89
CA GLY A 462 -25.77 -0.99 17.24
C GLY A 462 -25.39 -2.46 17.11
N THR A 463 -26.30 -3.34 17.48
CA THR A 463 -26.12 -4.81 17.35
C THR A 463 -26.26 -5.25 15.91
N TYR A 464 -27.29 -4.77 15.21
CA TYR A 464 -27.55 -5.08 13.80
C TYR A 464 -26.38 -4.72 12.89
N LEU A 465 -25.78 -3.54 13.08
CA LEU A 465 -24.69 -3.04 12.25
C LEU A 465 -23.32 -3.73 12.54
N LYS A 466 -23.19 -4.41 13.69
CA LYS A 466 -21.99 -5.22 14.04
C LYS A 466 -22.06 -6.64 13.48
N ALA A 467 -23.25 -7.13 13.12
CA ALA A 467 -23.46 -8.44 12.49
C ALA A 467 -23.06 -8.40 11.00
#